data_579ecd6d4e9b3427fc6934ec87ab99cf
#
_entry.id   579ecd6d4e9b3427fc6934ec87ab99cf
#
_cell.length_a   1.000
_cell.length_b   1.000
_cell.length_c   1.000
_cell.angle_alpha   90.00
_cell.angle_beta   90.00
_cell.angle_gamma   90.00
#
_symmetry.space_group_name_H-M   'P 1'
#
loop_
_entity.id
_entity.type
_entity.pdbx_description
1 polymer ?
#
loop_
_entity_poly.entity_id
_entity_poly.type
_entity_poly.pdbx_seq_one_letter_code
_entity_poly.pdbx_strand_id
1 'polypeptide(L)'
;MKASVLFSQALAFAAEKHKKQTRRDKITPYIYHPIRVAELVRDAGYGVRYQVVALLHDVLEDTKTTDEEIMVFGEDIYEAVKLLTRPDGMDEEEYLRRILENPMAAIVKAADKIHNMQEASVCEDKEWARRYIAKSKKYYYGKFNQAVDDAIYKASVSTDEDSVNYDFQAAMMLYK
;
A
#
# COMPACT_ATOMS: atom_id res chain seq x y z
N MET A 1 17.46 -10.65 -16.52
CA MET A 1 17.58 -11.36 -15.21
C MET A 1 16.43 -12.33 -15.06
N LYS A 2 16.64 -13.53 -14.46
CA LYS A 2 15.52 -14.45 -14.20
C LYS A 2 14.57 -13.85 -13.15
N ALA A 3 13.26 -14.03 -13.32
CA ALA A 3 12.23 -13.44 -12.46
C ALA A 3 12.42 -13.73 -10.96
N SER A 4 12.76 -14.98 -10.61
CA SER A 4 13.03 -15.41 -9.24
C SER A 4 14.25 -14.71 -8.60
N VAL A 5 15.29 -14.45 -9.40
CA VAL A 5 16.50 -13.74 -8.95
C VAL A 5 16.17 -12.28 -8.67
N LEU A 6 15.44 -11.64 -9.57
CA LEU A 6 15.04 -10.23 -9.39
C LEU A 6 14.23 -10.02 -8.10
N PHE A 7 13.23 -10.89 -7.86
CA PHE A 7 12.41 -10.83 -6.64
C PHE A 7 13.25 -11.03 -5.37
N SER A 8 14.12 -12.05 -5.36
CA SER A 8 14.95 -12.35 -4.19
C SER A 8 15.94 -11.21 -3.87
N GLN A 9 16.50 -10.57 -4.91
CA GLN A 9 17.39 -9.41 -4.71
C GLN A 9 16.64 -8.20 -4.17
N ALA A 10 15.44 -7.91 -4.69
CA ALA A 10 14.61 -6.81 -4.19
C ALA A 10 14.17 -7.05 -2.74
N LEU A 11 13.79 -8.28 -2.38
CA LEU A 11 13.43 -8.64 -1.01
C LEU A 11 14.62 -8.46 -0.05
N ALA A 12 15.80 -8.96 -0.41
CA ALA A 12 17.00 -8.81 0.42
C ALA A 12 17.38 -7.33 0.58
N PHE A 13 17.27 -6.54 -0.49
CA PHE A 13 17.53 -5.12 -0.48
C PHE A 13 16.56 -4.37 0.44
N ALA A 14 15.26 -4.55 0.26
CA ALA A 14 14.24 -3.90 1.10
C ALA A 14 14.39 -4.30 2.57
N ALA A 15 14.65 -5.58 2.87
CA ALA A 15 14.88 -6.07 4.23
C ALA A 15 16.09 -5.39 4.90
N GLU A 16 17.20 -5.22 4.17
CA GLU A 16 18.37 -4.51 4.67
C GLU A 16 18.09 -3.02 4.92
N LYS A 17 17.37 -2.35 4.00
CA LYS A 17 17.06 -0.92 4.15
C LYS A 17 16.12 -0.65 5.32
N HIS A 18 15.13 -1.50 5.54
CA HIS A 18 14.14 -1.37 6.63
C HIS A 18 14.52 -2.07 7.93
N LYS A 19 15.71 -2.67 8.05
CA LYS A 19 16.11 -3.54 9.19
C LYS A 19 15.98 -2.93 10.58
N LYS A 20 15.97 -1.59 10.70
CA LYS A 20 15.86 -0.88 11.98
C LYS A 20 14.47 -0.30 12.23
N GLN A 21 13.54 -0.54 11.31
CA GLN A 21 12.20 0.02 11.37
C GLN A 21 11.20 -1.05 11.82
N THR A 22 10.17 -0.60 12.52
CA THR A 22 9.02 -1.41 12.92
C THR A 22 7.74 -0.77 12.45
N ARG A 23 6.68 -1.57 12.36
CA ARG A 23 5.33 -1.06 12.15
C ARG A 23 4.86 -0.26 13.36
N ARG A 24 3.65 0.29 13.30
CA ARG A 24 3.05 1.14 14.34
C ARG A 24 2.98 0.47 15.71
N ASP A 25 2.83 -0.85 15.76
CA ASP A 25 2.81 -1.65 16.99
C ASP A 25 4.18 -1.67 17.72
N LYS A 26 5.23 -1.13 17.09
CA LYS A 26 6.62 -1.09 17.57
C LYS A 26 7.25 -2.47 17.82
N ILE A 27 6.64 -3.52 17.33
CA ILE A 27 7.04 -4.93 17.49
C ILE A 27 7.32 -5.55 16.12
N THR A 28 6.37 -5.45 15.18
CA THR A 28 6.46 -6.06 13.86
C THR A 28 7.54 -5.39 13.00
N PRO A 29 8.54 -6.13 12.48
CA PRO A 29 9.53 -5.56 11.57
C PRO A 29 8.86 -4.92 10.34
N TYR A 30 9.33 -3.74 9.92
CA TYR A 30 8.70 -2.99 8.84
C TYR A 30 8.59 -3.77 7.53
N ILE A 31 9.59 -4.61 7.21
CA ILE A 31 9.63 -5.43 5.99
C ILE A 31 8.40 -6.32 5.81
N TYR A 32 7.68 -6.65 6.89
CA TYR A 32 6.42 -7.39 6.81
C TYR A 32 5.41 -6.70 5.89
N HIS A 33 5.31 -5.36 5.95
CA HIS A 33 4.40 -4.59 5.11
C HIS A 33 4.70 -4.71 3.61
N PRO A 34 5.91 -4.41 3.10
CA PRO A 34 6.23 -4.61 1.69
C PRO A 34 6.04 -6.06 1.21
N ILE A 35 6.31 -7.06 2.06
CA ILE A 35 6.05 -8.47 1.73
C ILE A 35 4.54 -8.68 1.52
N ARG A 36 3.70 -8.23 2.45
CA ARG A 36 2.24 -8.38 2.34
C ARG A 36 1.67 -7.65 1.12
N VAL A 37 2.19 -6.46 0.81
CA VAL A 37 1.81 -5.73 -0.42
C VAL A 37 2.19 -6.52 -1.67
N ALA A 38 3.41 -7.10 -1.71
CA ALA A 38 3.85 -7.94 -2.83
C ALA A 38 3.00 -9.23 -2.97
N GLU A 39 2.57 -9.84 -1.87
CA GLU A 39 1.65 -10.99 -1.88
C GLU A 39 0.27 -10.61 -2.43
N LEU A 40 -0.31 -9.48 -2.03
CA LEU A 40 -1.58 -8.98 -2.57
C LEU A 40 -1.48 -8.74 -4.09
N VAL A 41 -0.38 -8.16 -4.55
CA VAL A 41 -0.10 -7.95 -5.97
C VAL A 41 0.01 -9.28 -6.72
N ARG A 42 0.71 -10.28 -6.17
CA ARG A 42 0.81 -11.64 -6.73
C ARG A 42 -0.55 -12.31 -6.81
N ASP A 43 -1.31 -12.27 -5.72
CA ASP A 43 -2.61 -12.97 -5.59
C ASP A 43 -3.66 -12.34 -6.52
N ALA A 44 -3.50 -11.06 -6.87
CA ALA A 44 -4.26 -10.39 -7.91
C ALA A 44 -3.80 -10.75 -9.35
N GLY A 45 -2.78 -11.64 -9.51
CA GLY A 45 -2.33 -12.15 -10.80
C GLY A 45 -1.24 -11.31 -11.50
N TYR A 46 -0.66 -10.31 -10.84
CA TYR A 46 0.36 -9.46 -11.43
C TYR A 46 1.75 -10.09 -11.39
N GLY A 47 2.51 -9.86 -12.47
CA GLY A 47 3.83 -10.45 -12.65
C GLY A 47 4.89 -9.93 -11.68
N VAL A 48 6.07 -10.57 -11.71
CA VAL A 48 7.17 -10.35 -10.77
C VAL A 48 7.65 -8.89 -10.70
N ARG A 49 7.59 -8.13 -11.81
CA ARG A 49 8.03 -6.73 -11.79
C ARG A 49 7.14 -5.86 -10.89
N TYR A 50 5.83 -6.08 -10.90
CA TYR A 50 4.88 -5.44 -9.99
C TYR A 50 5.15 -5.80 -8.51
N GLN A 51 5.46 -7.08 -8.26
CA GLN A 51 5.82 -7.55 -6.91
C GLN A 51 7.13 -6.91 -6.42
N VAL A 52 8.10 -6.69 -7.32
CA VAL A 52 9.35 -5.98 -7.01
C VAL A 52 9.09 -4.51 -6.68
N VAL A 53 8.24 -3.83 -7.46
CA VAL A 53 7.80 -2.47 -7.11
C VAL A 53 7.15 -2.45 -5.72
N ALA A 54 6.32 -3.45 -5.39
CA ALA A 54 5.69 -3.59 -4.09
C ALA A 54 6.71 -3.78 -2.94
N LEU A 55 7.78 -4.55 -3.16
CA LEU A 55 8.85 -4.71 -2.17
C LEU A 55 9.64 -3.41 -1.94
N LEU A 56 9.75 -2.56 -2.97
CA LEU A 56 10.60 -1.37 -2.96
C LEU A 56 9.82 -0.06 -2.75
N HIS A 57 8.49 -0.08 -2.65
CA HIS A 57 7.66 1.11 -2.75
C HIS A 57 7.94 2.19 -1.70
N ASP A 58 8.36 1.79 -0.50
CA ASP A 58 8.65 2.70 0.62
C ASP A 58 10.14 3.01 0.81
N VAL A 59 11.06 2.35 0.07
CA VAL A 59 12.50 2.47 0.36
C VAL A 59 13.06 3.86 0.08
N LEU A 60 12.56 4.57 -0.95
CA LEU A 60 12.97 5.94 -1.25
C LEU A 60 12.36 6.96 -0.27
N GLU A 61 11.14 6.72 0.20
CA GLU A 61 10.44 7.62 1.11
C GLU A 61 10.95 7.47 2.55
N ASP A 62 11.13 6.25 3.02
CA ASP A 62 11.35 5.95 4.43
C ASP A 62 12.80 5.64 4.80
N THR A 63 13.72 5.60 3.85
CA THR A 63 15.13 5.25 4.09
C THR A 63 16.11 6.21 3.40
N LYS A 64 17.41 5.98 3.58
CA LYS A 64 18.47 6.73 2.88
C LYS A 64 18.82 6.11 1.52
N THR A 65 17.89 5.42 0.88
CA THR A 65 18.10 4.83 -0.44
C THR A 65 18.19 5.92 -1.50
N THR A 66 19.13 5.78 -2.44
CA THR A 66 19.27 6.70 -3.57
C THR A 66 18.55 6.19 -4.82
N ASP A 67 18.30 7.08 -5.77
CA ASP A 67 17.68 6.75 -7.04
C ASP A 67 18.51 5.70 -7.81
N GLU A 68 19.85 5.81 -7.80
CA GLU A 68 20.78 4.88 -8.47
C GLU A 68 20.68 3.47 -7.90
N GLU A 69 20.46 3.34 -6.60
CA GLU A 69 20.30 2.02 -5.96
C GLU A 69 19.03 1.31 -6.43
N ILE A 70 17.97 2.05 -6.77
CA ILE A 70 16.72 1.47 -7.31
C ILE A 70 16.83 1.21 -8.81
N MET A 71 17.52 2.05 -9.57
CA MET A 71 17.72 1.87 -11.02
C MET A 71 18.33 0.51 -11.39
N VAL A 72 19.09 -0.12 -10.49
CA VAL A 72 19.66 -1.46 -10.74
C VAL A 72 18.60 -2.55 -10.94
N PHE A 73 17.36 -2.33 -10.47
CA PHE A 73 16.24 -3.26 -10.64
C PHE A 73 15.52 -3.08 -11.98
N GLY A 74 15.76 -1.96 -12.68
CA GLY A 74 15.22 -1.63 -13.99
C GLY A 74 14.53 -0.26 -13.98
N GLU A 75 14.59 0.43 -15.12
CA GLU A 75 14.08 1.79 -15.28
C GLU A 75 12.57 1.90 -14.98
N ASP A 76 11.77 0.98 -15.50
CA ASP A 76 10.32 0.92 -15.26
C ASP A 76 9.95 0.68 -13.79
N ILE A 77 10.76 -0.12 -13.07
CA ILE A 77 10.60 -0.32 -11.61
C ILE A 77 10.95 0.96 -10.88
N TYR A 78 12.07 1.59 -11.24
CA TYR A 78 12.48 2.87 -10.64
C TYR A 78 11.42 3.95 -10.83
N GLU A 79 10.91 4.13 -12.05
CA GLU A 79 9.86 5.11 -12.33
C GLU A 79 8.61 4.89 -11.47
N ALA A 80 8.16 3.63 -11.32
CA ALA A 80 7.01 3.31 -10.49
C ALA A 80 7.28 3.59 -8.99
N VAL A 81 8.45 3.21 -8.46
CA VAL A 81 8.85 3.47 -7.07
C VAL A 81 8.97 4.97 -6.83
N LYS A 82 9.53 5.72 -7.78
CA LYS A 82 9.65 7.19 -7.69
C LYS A 82 8.29 7.88 -7.63
N LEU A 83 7.31 7.42 -8.40
CA LEU A 83 5.93 7.92 -8.35
C LEU A 83 5.24 7.58 -7.02
N LEU A 84 5.58 6.46 -6.38
CA LEU A 84 5.04 6.05 -5.08
C LEU A 84 5.63 6.86 -3.93
N THR A 85 6.81 7.46 -4.11
CA THR A 85 7.46 8.36 -3.16
C THR A 85 6.84 9.76 -3.31
N ARG A 86 6.12 10.21 -2.29
CA ARG A 86 5.45 11.53 -2.34
C ARG A 86 6.42 12.66 -2.03
N PRO A 87 6.64 13.62 -2.93
CA PRO A 87 7.43 14.81 -2.64
C PRO A 87 6.83 15.65 -1.51
N ASP A 88 7.69 16.26 -0.69
CA ASP A 88 7.26 17.17 0.36
C ASP A 88 6.40 18.31 -0.20
N GLY A 89 5.29 18.57 0.48
CA GLY A 89 4.36 19.64 0.10
C GLY A 89 3.46 19.34 -1.10
N MET A 90 3.59 18.17 -1.75
CA MET A 90 2.68 17.80 -2.83
C MET A 90 1.27 17.52 -2.30
N ASP A 91 0.26 18.09 -2.96
CA ASP A 91 -1.13 17.80 -2.66
C ASP A 91 -1.48 16.31 -2.89
N GLU A 92 -2.40 15.78 -2.09
CA GLU A 92 -2.79 14.36 -2.17
C GLU A 92 -3.48 14.03 -3.50
N GLU A 93 -4.30 14.93 -4.04
CA GLU A 93 -5.02 14.69 -5.30
C GLU A 93 -4.07 14.67 -6.49
N GLU A 94 -3.11 15.60 -6.53
CA GLU A 94 -2.07 15.64 -7.56
C GLU A 94 -1.16 14.40 -7.46
N TYR A 95 -0.79 13.98 -6.25
CA TYR A 95 -0.02 12.76 -6.03
C TYR A 95 -0.74 11.53 -6.59
N LEU A 96 -2.03 11.38 -6.27
CA LEU A 96 -2.83 10.26 -6.77
C LEU A 96 -3.04 10.30 -8.28
N ARG A 97 -3.24 11.49 -8.85
CA ARG A 97 -3.35 11.66 -10.30
C ARG A 97 -2.12 11.11 -11.02
N ARG A 98 -0.91 11.45 -10.54
CA ARG A 98 0.35 10.94 -11.12
C ARG A 98 0.51 9.44 -10.98
N ILE A 99 0.16 8.88 -9.83
CA ILE A 99 0.20 7.43 -9.59
C ILE A 99 -0.69 6.70 -10.60
N LEU A 100 -1.91 7.21 -10.85
CA LEU A 100 -2.87 6.57 -11.75
C LEU A 100 -2.44 6.57 -13.23
N GLU A 101 -1.48 7.41 -13.63
CA GLU A 101 -0.89 7.41 -14.96
C GLU A 101 0.10 6.25 -15.19
N ASN A 102 0.60 5.61 -14.12
CA ASN A 102 1.52 4.48 -14.22
C ASN A 102 0.86 3.20 -13.68
N PRO A 103 0.64 2.17 -14.52
CA PRO A 103 -0.06 0.96 -14.10
C PRO A 103 0.59 0.22 -12.93
N MET A 104 1.93 0.16 -12.86
CA MET A 104 2.61 -0.51 -11.75
C MET A 104 2.44 0.27 -10.44
N ALA A 105 2.62 1.59 -10.47
CA ALA A 105 2.43 2.43 -9.31
C ALA A 105 0.97 2.38 -8.81
N ALA A 106 -0.02 2.42 -9.72
CA ALA A 106 -1.43 2.35 -9.38
C ALA A 106 -1.80 1.03 -8.68
N ILE A 107 -1.37 -0.11 -9.22
CA ILE A 107 -1.65 -1.43 -8.63
C ILE A 107 -0.98 -1.59 -7.27
N VAL A 108 0.28 -1.18 -7.15
CA VAL A 108 1.00 -1.25 -5.87
C VAL A 108 0.38 -0.32 -4.84
N LYS A 109 -0.04 0.90 -5.23
CA LYS A 109 -0.73 1.82 -4.31
C LYS A 109 -2.08 1.29 -3.84
N ALA A 110 -2.82 0.59 -4.71
CA ALA A 110 -4.05 -0.09 -4.31
C ALA A 110 -3.77 -1.18 -3.26
N ALA A 111 -2.78 -2.05 -3.51
CA ALA A 111 -2.39 -3.12 -2.58
C ALA A 111 -1.86 -2.57 -1.24
N ASP A 112 -1.01 -1.52 -1.27
CA ASP A 112 -0.57 -0.77 -0.10
C ASP A 112 -1.76 -0.28 0.73
N LYS A 113 -2.72 0.36 0.07
CA LYS A 113 -3.92 0.88 0.73
C LYS A 113 -4.75 -0.24 1.37
N ILE A 114 -4.94 -1.36 0.69
CA ILE A 114 -5.65 -2.53 1.23
C ILE A 114 -4.97 -3.04 2.50
N HIS A 115 -3.64 -3.24 2.47
CA HIS A 115 -2.91 -3.73 3.65
C HIS A 115 -2.97 -2.72 4.81
N ASN A 116 -2.78 -1.44 4.54
CA ASN A 116 -2.88 -0.40 5.57
C ASN A 116 -4.30 -0.30 6.18
N MET A 117 -5.38 -0.58 5.40
CA MET A 117 -6.72 -0.67 5.94
C MET A 117 -6.92 -1.90 6.83
N GLN A 118 -6.34 -3.04 6.46
CA GLN A 118 -6.36 -4.26 7.29
C GLN A 118 -5.69 -4.00 8.64
N GLU A 119 -4.53 -3.33 8.65
CA GLU A 119 -3.87 -2.96 9.90
C GLU A 119 -4.66 -1.93 10.73
N ALA A 120 -5.24 -0.93 10.07
CA ALA A 120 -6.05 0.09 10.76
C ALA A 120 -7.28 -0.52 11.43
N SER A 121 -7.90 -1.55 10.84
CA SER A 121 -9.10 -2.21 11.38
C SER A 121 -8.85 -2.90 12.72
N VAL A 122 -7.62 -3.37 12.98
CA VAL A 122 -7.22 -4.07 14.20
C VAL A 122 -6.32 -3.24 15.12
N CYS A 123 -6.05 -1.97 14.75
CA CYS A 123 -5.16 -1.09 15.51
C CYS A 123 -5.74 -0.76 16.88
N GLU A 124 -4.90 -0.81 17.93
CA GLU A 124 -5.29 -0.43 19.30
C GLU A 124 -5.55 1.07 19.42
N ASP A 125 -4.78 1.91 18.71
CA ASP A 125 -5.00 3.36 18.62
C ASP A 125 -6.21 3.66 17.71
N LYS A 126 -7.41 3.56 18.29
CA LYS A 126 -8.68 3.78 17.57
C LYS A 126 -8.83 5.22 17.05
N GLU A 127 -8.27 6.20 17.74
CA GLU A 127 -8.35 7.60 17.30
C GLU A 127 -7.52 7.82 16.03
N TRP A 128 -6.29 7.30 15.99
CA TRP A 128 -5.48 7.31 14.79
C TRP A 128 -6.16 6.54 13.65
N ALA A 129 -6.68 5.33 13.93
CA ALA A 129 -7.34 4.50 12.95
C ALA A 129 -8.52 5.23 12.28
N ARG A 130 -9.40 5.86 13.06
CA ARG A 130 -10.53 6.66 12.55
C ARG A 130 -10.06 7.81 11.64
N ARG A 131 -9.06 8.58 12.07
CA ARG A 131 -8.49 9.67 11.24
C ARG A 131 -7.90 9.15 9.93
N TYR A 132 -7.15 8.05 10.00
CA TYR A 132 -6.52 7.45 8.83
C TYR A 132 -7.56 6.91 7.83
N ILE A 133 -8.59 6.21 8.33
CA ILE A 133 -9.68 5.67 7.52
C ILE A 133 -10.49 6.81 6.88
N ALA A 134 -10.82 7.86 7.64
CA ALA A 134 -11.54 9.03 7.11
C ALA A 134 -10.76 9.73 6.00
N LYS A 135 -9.43 9.90 6.16
CA LYS A 135 -8.56 10.41 5.09
C LYS A 135 -8.56 9.49 3.88
N SER A 136 -8.47 8.19 4.08
CA SER A 136 -8.50 7.20 2.99
C SER A 136 -9.81 7.22 2.25
N LYS A 137 -10.95 7.31 2.95
CA LYS A 137 -12.27 7.45 2.34
C LYS A 137 -12.36 8.69 1.46
N LYS A 138 -11.88 9.84 1.93
CA LYS A 138 -11.90 11.10 1.17
C LYS A 138 -11.14 11.00 -0.16
N TYR A 139 -9.94 10.41 -0.15
CA TYR A 139 -9.03 10.50 -1.29
C TYR A 139 -8.98 9.26 -2.18
N TYR A 140 -9.31 8.07 -1.66
CA TYR A 140 -9.14 6.80 -2.37
C TYR A 140 -10.46 6.12 -2.76
N TYR A 141 -11.54 6.32 -1.99
CA TYR A 141 -12.82 5.65 -2.26
C TYR A 141 -13.38 6.03 -3.64
N GLY A 142 -13.73 5.01 -4.44
CA GLY A 142 -14.21 5.19 -5.81
C GLY A 142 -13.14 5.58 -6.85
N LYS A 143 -11.83 5.60 -6.47
CA LYS A 143 -10.76 6.06 -7.38
C LYS A 143 -9.87 4.94 -7.92
N PHE A 144 -9.82 3.78 -7.27
CA PHE A 144 -8.98 2.67 -7.68
C PHE A 144 -9.78 1.47 -8.21
N ASN A 145 -10.27 0.64 -7.31
CA ASN A 145 -11.08 -0.52 -7.62
C ASN A 145 -11.91 -0.95 -6.41
N GLN A 146 -12.84 -1.88 -6.64
CA GLN A 146 -13.75 -2.38 -5.61
C GLN A 146 -13.02 -2.96 -4.39
N ALA A 147 -11.87 -3.61 -4.58
CA ALA A 147 -11.12 -4.19 -3.45
C ALA A 147 -10.59 -3.13 -2.48
N VAL A 148 -10.20 -1.95 -2.97
CA VAL A 148 -9.81 -0.80 -2.12
C VAL A 148 -11.02 -0.25 -1.38
N ASP A 149 -12.15 -0.10 -2.07
CA ASP A 149 -13.39 0.40 -1.48
C ASP A 149 -13.90 -0.53 -0.38
N ASP A 150 -13.89 -1.85 -0.62
CA ASP A 150 -14.25 -2.88 0.35
C ASP A 150 -13.31 -2.85 1.59
N ALA A 151 -12.01 -2.66 1.38
CA ALA A 151 -11.05 -2.57 2.47
C ALA A 151 -11.30 -1.33 3.35
N ILE A 152 -11.58 -0.17 2.74
CA ILE A 152 -11.92 1.07 3.45
C ILE A 152 -13.23 0.90 4.22
N TYR A 153 -14.24 0.29 3.60
CA TYR A 153 -15.52 0.03 4.23
C TYR A 153 -15.38 -0.89 5.45
N LYS A 154 -14.74 -2.04 5.29
CA LYS A 154 -14.50 -3.01 6.37
C LYS A 154 -13.73 -2.39 7.54
N ALA A 155 -12.69 -1.59 7.26
CA ALA A 155 -11.95 -0.90 8.30
C ALA A 155 -12.81 0.13 9.04
N SER A 156 -13.69 0.86 8.33
CA SER A 156 -14.62 1.81 8.94
C SER A 156 -15.57 1.13 9.93
N VAL A 157 -16.15 0.00 9.53
CA VAL A 157 -17.08 -0.77 10.39
C VAL A 157 -16.37 -1.33 11.62
N SER A 158 -15.14 -1.82 11.48
CA SER A 158 -14.38 -2.41 12.60
C SER A 158 -13.91 -1.38 13.64
N THR A 159 -13.80 -0.11 13.29
CA THR A 159 -13.30 0.94 14.18
C THR A 159 -14.39 1.72 14.88
N ASP A 160 -15.63 1.68 14.38
CA ASP A 160 -16.80 2.31 14.97
C ASP A 160 -17.56 1.29 15.82
N GLU A 161 -17.24 1.17 17.11
CA GLU A 161 -17.97 0.31 18.06
C GLU A 161 -19.44 0.70 18.18
N ASP A 162 -19.80 1.95 17.90
CA ASP A 162 -21.18 2.45 17.89
C ASP A 162 -21.94 2.19 16.58
N SER A 163 -21.27 1.71 15.54
CA SER A 163 -21.88 1.45 14.22
C SER A 163 -22.35 0.01 14.01
N VAL A 164 -22.50 -0.78 15.07
CA VAL A 164 -22.98 -2.19 15.03
C VAL A 164 -24.37 -2.34 14.38
N ASN A 165 -24.99 -1.26 13.95
CA ASN A 165 -26.30 -1.23 13.27
C ASN A 165 -26.26 -0.68 11.84
N TYR A 166 -25.11 -0.55 11.19
CA TYR A 166 -25.12 -0.28 9.77
C TYR A 166 -25.18 -1.60 9.00
N ASP A 167 -26.37 -1.86 8.56
CA ASP A 167 -26.87 -3.01 7.86
C ASP A 167 -25.92 -3.48 6.74
N PHE A 168 -25.06 -4.46 7.06
CA PHE A 168 -24.24 -5.18 6.08
C PHE A 168 -25.11 -5.75 4.95
N GLN A 169 -26.39 -6.05 5.21
CA GLN A 169 -27.35 -6.51 4.23
C GLN A 169 -27.81 -5.40 3.28
N ALA A 170 -27.94 -4.15 3.74
CA ALA A 170 -28.34 -3.03 2.89
C ALA A 170 -27.23 -2.65 1.90
N ALA A 171 -25.95 -2.68 2.31
CA ALA A 171 -24.81 -2.45 1.42
C ALA A 171 -24.69 -3.53 0.34
N MET A 172 -24.97 -4.82 0.67
CA MET A 172 -24.97 -5.92 -0.29
C MET A 172 -26.15 -5.89 -1.27
N MET A 173 -27.26 -5.22 -0.95
CA MET A 173 -28.41 -5.10 -1.84
C MET A 173 -28.25 -4.02 -2.93
N LEU A 174 -27.29 -3.10 -2.79
CA LEU A 174 -27.00 -2.07 -3.79
C LEU A 174 -26.08 -2.54 -4.92
N TYR A 175 -25.59 -3.80 -4.86
CA TYR A 175 -24.67 -4.40 -5.84
C TYR A 175 -25.29 -5.63 -6.56
N LYS A 176 -26.60 -5.62 -6.78
CA LYS A 176 -27.26 -6.57 -7.71
C LYS A 176 -27.53 -5.93 -9.05
#